data_4840cf3bdd8fbf45a074f9a70851abc8
#
_entry.id   4840cf3bdd8fbf45a074f9a70851abc8
#
_cell.length_a   1.000
_cell.length_b   1.000
_cell.length_c   1.000
_cell.angle_alpha   90.00
_cell.angle_beta   90.00
_cell.angle_gamma   90.00
#
_symmetry.space_group_name_H-M   'P 1'
#
loop_
_entity.id
_entity.type
_entity.pdbx_description
1 polymer ?
#
loop_
_entity_poly.entity_id
_entity_poly.type
_entity_poly.pdbx_seq_one_letter_code
_entity_poly.pdbx_strand_id
1 'polypeptide(L)'
;MDIPVVGTVYDSSNNICADNIDFGKQVTIQSGNTGQYYVDYKLFGLLSVARTHMEVVDEKYIYSGGFQVGIYLKCNGVYVVNTETICTYDGQNVVPAKGKINKGDYIIKVNGSQTDTKEQLLQAVSESAGNSMDITVRRDGQEIEEQIIPVKNIAGEYKIGIWVKDDTQGVGTVTYVCEDGTFAALGHGISDNETGKVLDIKDGMIYRTRILSIVPGKNGEPGELLGTIDYREDNIGSIRRNTDKGIYGENAYSLYTVSYTHLTLPTTPYV
;
A
#
# COMPACT_ATOMS: atom_id res chain seq x y z
N MET A 1 -9.64 1.74 46.61
CA MET A 1 -11.04 2.27 46.45
C MET A 1 -11.29 2.29 44.95
N ASP A 2 -12.06 1.32 44.48
CA ASP A 2 -12.37 1.27 43.05
C ASP A 2 -13.33 2.40 42.72
N ILE A 3 -12.97 3.24 41.76
CA ILE A 3 -13.81 4.34 41.32
C ILE A 3 -14.88 3.74 40.39
N PRO A 4 -16.19 3.85 40.72
CA PRO A 4 -17.22 3.25 39.89
C PRO A 4 -17.36 4.01 38.57
N VAL A 5 -17.06 3.31 37.46
CA VAL A 5 -17.26 3.79 36.11
C VAL A 5 -18.48 3.10 35.54
N VAL A 6 -19.49 3.89 35.19
CA VAL A 6 -20.77 3.41 34.62
C VAL A 6 -20.85 3.89 33.17
N GLY A 7 -21.34 3.08 32.27
CA GLY A 7 -21.51 3.45 30.86
C GLY A 7 -22.92 3.40 30.37
N THR A 8 -23.19 4.20 29.36
CA THR A 8 -24.43 4.23 28.58
C THR A 8 -24.09 4.02 27.11
N VAL A 9 -24.76 3.10 26.43
CA VAL A 9 -24.60 2.83 24.99
C VAL A 9 -25.73 3.52 24.23
N TYR A 10 -25.34 4.25 23.19
CA TYR A 10 -26.23 4.96 22.29
C TYR A 10 -26.08 4.43 20.86
N ASP A 11 -27.18 4.43 20.08
CA ASP A 11 -27.10 4.24 18.62
C ASP A 11 -26.70 5.53 17.89
N SER A 12 -26.59 5.45 16.57
CA SER A 12 -26.24 6.61 15.70
C SER A 12 -27.27 7.74 15.74
N SER A 13 -28.50 7.45 16.16
CA SER A 13 -29.58 8.42 16.33
C SER A 13 -29.67 8.97 17.76
N ASN A 14 -28.65 8.63 18.59
CA ASN A 14 -28.55 9.05 19.99
C ASN A 14 -29.66 8.48 20.91
N ASN A 15 -30.28 7.35 20.52
CA ASN A 15 -31.17 6.63 21.39
C ASN A 15 -30.39 5.72 22.35
N ILE A 16 -30.83 5.59 23.59
CA ILE A 16 -30.22 4.71 24.58
C ILE A 16 -30.52 3.26 24.23
N CYS A 17 -29.49 2.48 23.95
CA CYS A 17 -29.56 1.04 23.71
C CYS A 17 -29.32 0.23 25.00
N ALA A 18 -28.43 0.71 25.86
CA ALA A 18 -28.19 0.13 27.19
C ALA A 18 -27.68 1.20 28.15
N ASP A 19 -28.07 1.11 29.42
CA ASP A 19 -27.68 2.08 30.44
C ASP A 19 -27.20 1.38 31.73
N ASN A 20 -26.50 2.13 32.56
CA ASN A 20 -25.96 1.69 33.86
C ASN A 20 -25.06 0.44 33.78
N ILE A 21 -24.24 0.34 32.73
CA ILE A 21 -23.27 -0.75 32.56
C ILE A 21 -22.10 -0.50 33.50
N ASP A 22 -21.84 -1.42 34.44
CA ASP A 22 -20.70 -1.34 35.34
C ASP A 22 -19.38 -1.79 34.63
N PHE A 23 -18.54 -0.86 34.23
CA PHE A 23 -17.23 -1.13 33.62
C PHE A 23 -16.10 -1.40 34.62
N GLY A 24 -16.40 -1.43 35.92
CA GLY A 24 -15.47 -1.96 36.95
C GLY A 24 -15.31 -3.48 36.86
N LYS A 25 -16.11 -4.17 36.03
CA LYS A 25 -16.07 -5.61 35.77
C LYS A 25 -15.94 -5.88 34.27
N GLN A 26 -15.62 -7.12 33.92
CA GLN A 26 -15.65 -7.54 32.53
C GLN A 26 -17.11 -7.47 31.99
N VAL A 27 -17.31 -6.71 30.94
CA VAL A 27 -18.62 -6.49 30.29
C VAL A 27 -18.60 -7.16 28.92
N THR A 28 -19.64 -7.93 28.62
CA THR A 28 -19.91 -8.45 27.29
C THR A 28 -21.12 -7.71 26.73
N ILE A 29 -20.93 -7.01 25.63
CA ILE A 29 -21.99 -6.29 24.90
C ILE A 29 -22.35 -7.14 23.69
N GLN A 30 -23.63 -7.54 23.60
CA GLN A 30 -24.20 -8.22 22.44
C GLN A 30 -25.16 -7.25 21.74
N SER A 31 -24.94 -7.04 20.44
CA SER A 31 -25.88 -6.27 19.60
C SER A 31 -26.59 -7.22 18.65
N GLY A 32 -27.90 -7.05 18.50
CA GLY A 32 -28.70 -7.77 17.52
C GLY A 32 -28.72 -7.11 16.13
N ASN A 33 -28.23 -5.88 16.01
CA ASN A 33 -28.24 -5.11 14.77
C ASN A 33 -26.87 -4.56 14.47
N THR A 34 -26.50 -4.58 13.18
CA THR A 34 -25.32 -3.88 12.68
C THR A 34 -25.53 -2.37 12.73
N GLY A 35 -24.47 -1.61 12.91
CA GLY A 35 -24.52 -0.16 12.94
C GLY A 35 -23.47 0.48 13.82
N GLN A 36 -23.55 1.79 13.91
CA GLN A 36 -22.63 2.59 14.73
C GLN A 36 -23.26 2.86 16.10
N TYR A 37 -22.45 2.67 17.12
CA TYR A 37 -22.81 2.87 18.53
C TYR A 37 -21.77 3.73 19.21
N TYR A 38 -22.18 4.40 20.27
CA TYR A 38 -21.32 5.20 21.13
C TYR A 38 -21.45 4.74 22.57
N VAL A 39 -20.35 4.59 23.27
CA VAL A 39 -20.33 4.27 24.70
C VAL A 39 -19.82 5.49 25.45
N ASP A 40 -20.68 6.10 26.26
CA ASP A 40 -20.32 7.17 27.18
C ASP A 40 -19.94 6.58 28.54
N TYR A 41 -18.72 6.87 28.99
CA TYR A 41 -18.24 6.48 30.31
C TYR A 41 -18.44 7.62 31.29
N LYS A 42 -19.11 7.33 32.40
CA LYS A 42 -19.43 8.32 33.44
C LYS A 42 -18.86 7.90 34.79
N LEU A 43 -18.16 8.79 35.44
CA LEU A 43 -17.76 8.66 36.85
C LEU A 43 -18.98 8.88 37.72
N PHE A 44 -19.21 7.94 38.67
CA PHE A 44 -20.36 7.98 39.58
C PHE A 44 -21.73 8.10 38.86
N GLY A 45 -21.80 7.73 37.56
CA GLY A 45 -23.01 7.87 36.76
C GLY A 45 -23.39 9.30 36.32
N LEU A 46 -22.61 10.31 36.71
CA LEU A 46 -22.96 11.73 36.54
C LEU A 46 -21.95 12.48 35.61
N LEU A 47 -20.67 12.26 35.77
CA LEU A 47 -19.64 13.03 35.07
C LEU A 47 -19.13 12.22 33.87
N SER A 48 -19.43 12.63 32.64
CA SER A 48 -18.87 12.01 31.42
C SER A 48 -17.36 12.27 31.35
N VAL A 49 -16.58 11.20 31.25
CA VAL A 49 -15.10 11.23 31.25
C VAL A 49 -14.50 10.79 29.91
N ALA A 50 -15.24 9.96 29.16
CA ALA A 50 -14.80 9.49 27.86
C ALA A 50 -16.01 9.04 27.01
N ARG A 51 -15.84 9.08 25.68
CA ARG A 51 -16.74 8.47 24.70
C ARG A 51 -15.95 7.60 23.74
N THR A 52 -16.39 6.38 23.54
CA THR A 52 -15.80 5.45 22.56
C THR A 52 -16.80 5.19 21.44
N HIS A 53 -16.33 5.23 20.21
CA HIS A 53 -17.07 4.78 19.03
C HIS A 53 -16.90 3.27 18.86
N MET A 54 -18.01 2.58 18.62
CA MET A 54 -18.07 1.14 18.39
C MET A 54 -18.91 0.88 17.15
N GLU A 55 -18.39 0.09 16.24
CA GLU A 55 -19.09 -0.34 15.04
C GLU A 55 -19.38 -1.84 15.15
N VAL A 56 -20.66 -2.19 14.99
CA VAL A 56 -21.13 -3.57 14.91
C VAL A 56 -21.34 -3.90 13.44
N VAL A 57 -20.56 -4.84 12.94
CA VAL A 57 -20.58 -5.30 11.55
C VAL A 57 -21.11 -6.72 11.46
N ASP A 58 -21.62 -7.10 10.29
CA ASP A 58 -21.97 -8.48 10.01
C ASP A 58 -20.77 -9.40 10.12
N GLU A 59 -21.00 -10.64 10.48
CA GLU A 59 -19.98 -11.67 10.49
C GLU A 59 -19.43 -11.87 9.07
N LYS A 60 -18.12 -11.77 8.92
CA LYS A 60 -17.43 -11.99 7.64
C LYS A 60 -16.62 -13.26 7.70
N TYR A 61 -16.90 -14.15 6.75
CA TYR A 61 -16.10 -15.36 6.56
C TYR A 61 -14.92 -15.05 5.66
N ILE A 62 -13.74 -15.48 6.09
CA ILE A 62 -12.50 -15.40 5.31
C ILE A 62 -11.94 -16.81 5.10
N TYR A 63 -11.37 -17.04 3.94
CA TYR A 63 -10.65 -18.26 3.61
C TYR A 63 -9.16 -17.99 3.73
N SER A 64 -8.47 -18.79 4.52
CA SER A 64 -7.02 -18.64 4.67
C SER A 64 -6.34 -18.82 3.33
N GLY A 65 -5.42 -17.91 2.99
CA GLY A 65 -4.59 -17.99 1.81
C GLY A 65 -3.42 -18.98 1.98
N GLY A 66 -2.23 -18.57 1.58
CA GLY A 66 -1.01 -19.39 1.66
C GLY A 66 -0.46 -19.76 0.28
N PHE A 67 -1.14 -19.37 -0.80
CA PHE A 67 -0.66 -19.57 -2.16
C PHE A 67 0.11 -18.35 -2.66
N GLN A 68 1.14 -18.63 -3.46
CA GLN A 68 2.01 -17.62 -4.03
C GLN A 68 1.35 -16.98 -5.25
N VAL A 69 1.53 -15.67 -5.37
CA VAL A 69 1.06 -14.87 -6.50
C VAL A 69 2.17 -13.95 -6.98
N GLY A 70 2.17 -13.69 -8.28
CA GLY A 70 2.92 -12.59 -8.85
C GLY A 70 2.17 -11.27 -8.61
N ILE A 71 2.88 -10.26 -8.18
CA ILE A 71 2.34 -8.94 -7.87
C ILE A 71 2.95 -7.95 -8.85
N TYR A 72 2.10 -7.15 -9.47
CA TYR A 72 2.48 -6.03 -10.31
C TYR A 72 1.76 -4.77 -9.81
N LEU A 73 2.51 -3.71 -9.52
CA LEU A 73 1.98 -2.43 -9.05
C LEU A 73 2.43 -1.31 -9.98
N LYS A 74 1.51 -0.41 -10.30
CA LYS A 74 1.81 0.86 -10.95
C LYS A 74 1.87 1.97 -9.91
N CYS A 75 2.94 2.75 -9.95
CA CYS A 75 3.08 3.91 -9.09
C CYS A 75 2.06 5.00 -9.48
N ASN A 76 1.66 5.79 -8.52
CA ASN A 76 0.81 6.95 -8.73
C ASN A 76 1.64 8.18 -9.15
N GLY A 77 2.19 8.12 -10.37
CA GLY A 77 3.19 9.00 -10.94
C GLY A 77 4.55 8.32 -11.08
N VAL A 78 5.53 9.02 -11.65
CA VAL A 78 6.89 8.50 -11.88
C VAL A 78 7.73 8.71 -10.62
N TYR A 79 8.02 7.63 -9.90
CA TYR A 79 8.74 7.66 -8.62
C TYR A 79 10.23 7.89 -8.81
N VAL A 80 10.79 8.83 -8.06
CA VAL A 80 12.22 9.18 -8.09
C VAL A 80 12.98 8.30 -7.09
N VAL A 81 13.80 7.39 -7.62
CA VAL A 81 14.64 6.48 -6.85
C VAL A 81 15.86 7.19 -6.31
N ASN A 82 16.54 7.97 -7.17
CA ASN A 82 17.75 8.70 -6.81
C ASN A 82 18.04 9.84 -7.79
N THR A 83 18.99 10.71 -7.44
CA THR A 83 19.59 11.69 -8.36
C THR A 83 20.96 11.21 -8.82
N GLU A 84 21.37 11.60 -10.02
CA GLU A 84 22.62 11.17 -10.63
C GLU A 84 23.37 12.35 -11.26
N THR A 85 24.68 12.26 -11.21
CA THR A 85 25.59 13.19 -11.92
C THR A 85 25.66 12.83 -13.40
N ILE A 86 25.45 13.82 -14.25
CA ILE A 86 25.57 13.69 -15.71
C ILE A 86 26.91 14.28 -16.14
N CYS A 87 27.68 13.50 -16.88
CA CYS A 87 28.85 14.03 -17.63
C CYS A 87 28.31 14.63 -18.93
N THR A 88 28.43 15.93 -19.07
CA THR A 88 27.96 16.68 -20.23
C THR A 88 28.94 16.54 -21.42
N TYR A 89 28.48 16.92 -22.61
CA TYR A 89 29.27 16.84 -23.83
C TYR A 89 30.59 17.66 -23.75
N ASP A 90 30.61 18.75 -23.01
CA ASP A 90 31.80 19.60 -22.76
C ASP A 90 32.67 19.12 -21.57
N GLY A 91 32.37 17.93 -21.02
CA GLY A 91 33.16 17.30 -19.96
C GLY A 91 32.84 17.78 -18.53
N GLN A 92 31.81 18.57 -18.34
CA GLN A 92 31.41 19.00 -16.99
C GLN A 92 30.55 17.95 -16.31
N ASN A 93 30.61 17.88 -14.97
CA ASN A 93 29.78 17.02 -14.15
C ASN A 93 28.66 17.86 -13.47
N VAL A 94 27.44 17.66 -13.86
CA VAL A 94 26.29 18.42 -13.37
C VAL A 94 25.15 17.51 -12.90
N VAL A 95 24.34 18.01 -11.98
CA VAL A 95 23.10 17.35 -11.51
C VAL A 95 21.96 18.36 -11.66
N PRO A 96 21.26 18.42 -12.82
CA PRO A 96 20.23 19.42 -13.09
C PRO A 96 19.09 19.43 -12.07
N ALA A 97 18.73 18.25 -11.57
CA ALA A 97 17.66 18.07 -10.58
C ALA A 97 18.07 18.41 -9.13
N LYS A 98 19.36 18.73 -8.87
CA LYS A 98 19.87 18.95 -7.50
C LYS A 98 19.13 20.09 -6.77
N GLY A 99 18.64 19.76 -5.57
CA GLY A 99 17.91 20.72 -4.73
C GLY A 99 16.48 21.02 -5.17
N LYS A 100 16.04 20.43 -6.29
CA LYS A 100 14.70 20.61 -6.86
C LYS A 100 13.89 19.32 -6.75
N ILE A 101 14.38 18.25 -7.30
CA ILE A 101 13.76 16.91 -7.19
C ILE A 101 14.54 16.10 -6.17
N ASN A 102 13.84 15.43 -5.27
CA ASN A 102 14.42 14.62 -4.22
C ASN A 102 14.05 13.14 -4.41
N LYS A 103 14.88 12.28 -3.88
CA LYS A 103 14.58 10.87 -3.69
C LYS A 103 13.26 10.70 -2.93
N GLY A 104 12.36 9.88 -3.45
CA GLY A 104 11.03 9.66 -2.87
C GLY A 104 9.92 10.59 -3.39
N ASP A 105 10.23 11.53 -4.28
CA ASP A 105 9.23 12.33 -4.98
C ASP A 105 8.51 11.48 -6.03
N TYR A 106 7.27 11.86 -6.35
CA TYR A 106 6.55 11.36 -7.51
C TYR A 106 6.39 12.49 -8.53
N ILE A 107 6.97 12.35 -9.71
CA ILE A 107 6.71 13.27 -10.82
C ILE A 107 5.32 12.96 -11.34
N ILE A 108 4.43 13.96 -11.32
CA ILE A 108 3.02 13.82 -11.70
C ILE A 108 2.64 14.64 -12.93
N LYS A 109 3.38 15.72 -13.24
CA LYS A 109 3.17 16.53 -14.44
C LYS A 109 4.50 17.02 -14.98
N VAL A 110 4.58 17.17 -16.28
CA VAL A 110 5.67 17.85 -17.02
C VAL A 110 5.04 18.84 -17.99
N ASN A 111 5.46 20.11 -17.90
CA ASN A 111 4.90 21.21 -18.68
C ASN A 111 3.35 21.26 -18.65
N GLY A 112 2.78 21.01 -17.45
CA GLY A 112 1.33 20.98 -17.22
C GLY A 112 0.63 19.70 -17.69
N SER A 113 1.29 18.79 -18.41
CA SER A 113 0.74 17.53 -18.89
C SER A 113 0.93 16.42 -17.86
N GLN A 114 -0.12 15.64 -17.59
CA GLN A 114 -0.06 14.47 -16.71
C GLN A 114 1.01 13.48 -17.17
N THR A 115 1.83 13.01 -16.25
CA THR A 115 2.96 12.11 -16.52
C THR A 115 2.88 10.92 -15.58
N ASP A 116 2.40 9.80 -16.09
CA ASP A 116 2.16 8.57 -15.33
C ASP A 116 3.25 7.52 -15.56
N THR A 117 4.01 7.62 -16.68
CA THR A 117 5.01 6.62 -17.05
C THR A 117 6.38 7.23 -17.29
N LYS A 118 7.42 6.42 -17.09
CA LYS A 118 8.81 6.84 -17.36
C LYS A 118 9.03 7.17 -18.84
N GLU A 119 8.32 6.47 -19.75
CA GLU A 119 8.39 6.76 -21.18
C GLU A 119 7.89 8.18 -21.50
N GLN A 120 6.77 8.61 -20.89
CA GLN A 120 6.26 9.97 -21.04
C GLN A 120 7.26 11.00 -20.52
N LEU A 121 7.88 10.75 -19.37
CA LEU A 121 8.92 11.62 -18.83
C LEU A 121 10.13 11.70 -19.75
N LEU A 122 10.63 10.55 -20.24
CA LEU A 122 11.78 10.48 -21.14
C LEU A 122 11.49 11.23 -22.46
N GLN A 123 10.29 11.06 -22.99
CA GLN A 123 9.85 11.76 -24.20
C GLN A 123 9.86 13.28 -23.98
N ALA A 124 9.23 13.75 -22.90
CA ALA A 124 9.18 15.18 -22.57
C ALA A 124 10.57 15.78 -22.38
N VAL A 125 11.49 15.07 -21.70
CA VAL A 125 12.89 15.49 -21.54
C VAL A 125 13.59 15.59 -22.90
N SER A 126 13.38 14.63 -23.78
CA SER A 126 13.96 14.65 -25.14
C SER A 126 13.43 15.80 -25.98
N GLU A 127 12.10 16.00 -25.98
CA GLU A 127 11.41 17.05 -26.74
C GLU A 127 11.73 18.46 -26.26
N SER A 128 12.15 18.62 -24.99
CA SER A 128 12.57 19.92 -24.46
C SER A 128 13.75 20.53 -25.23
N ALA A 129 14.56 19.69 -25.87
CA ALA A 129 15.78 20.08 -26.59
C ALA A 129 16.73 20.97 -25.76
N GLY A 130 16.73 20.80 -24.44
CA GLY A 130 17.53 21.58 -23.50
C GLY A 130 16.89 22.88 -23.01
N ASN A 131 15.64 23.15 -23.41
CA ASN A 131 14.88 24.26 -22.85
C ASN A 131 14.38 23.94 -21.43
N SER A 132 14.08 24.99 -20.65
CA SER A 132 13.51 24.86 -19.31
C SER A 132 12.20 24.12 -19.36
N MET A 133 11.98 23.21 -18.41
CA MET A 133 10.77 22.41 -18.24
C MET A 133 10.20 22.67 -16.84
N ASP A 134 8.88 22.79 -16.77
CA ASP A 134 8.16 22.83 -15.51
C ASP A 134 7.80 21.41 -15.10
N ILE A 135 8.30 20.97 -13.96
CA ILE A 135 8.05 19.61 -13.43
C ILE A 135 7.29 19.75 -12.12
N THR A 136 6.08 19.18 -12.07
CA THR A 136 5.32 19.09 -10.81
C THR A 136 5.61 17.77 -10.15
N VAL A 137 6.14 17.82 -8.93
CA VAL A 137 6.35 16.65 -8.08
C VAL A 137 5.37 16.64 -6.93
N ARG A 138 4.98 15.43 -6.49
CA ARG A 138 4.27 15.23 -5.22
C ARG A 138 5.29 14.73 -4.19
N ARG A 139 5.49 15.53 -3.13
CA ARG A 139 6.39 15.29 -2.01
C ARG A 139 5.58 15.34 -0.71
N ASP A 140 5.56 14.25 0.05
CA ASP A 140 4.84 14.13 1.33
C ASP A 140 3.38 14.64 1.24
N GLY A 141 2.70 14.33 0.11
CA GLY A 141 1.31 14.70 -0.15
C GLY A 141 1.10 16.11 -0.72
N GLN A 142 2.15 16.92 -0.87
CA GLN A 142 2.07 18.26 -1.43
C GLN A 142 2.59 18.31 -2.88
N GLU A 143 1.90 19.05 -3.75
CA GLU A 143 2.38 19.33 -5.10
C GLU A 143 3.35 20.52 -5.06
N ILE A 144 4.54 20.34 -5.65
CA ILE A 144 5.61 21.33 -5.75
C ILE A 144 5.98 21.44 -7.22
N GLU A 145 6.04 22.66 -7.73
CA GLU A 145 6.45 22.94 -9.10
C GLU A 145 7.91 23.42 -9.12
N GLU A 146 8.71 22.79 -9.95
CA GLU A 146 10.15 23.03 -10.08
C GLU A 146 10.53 23.23 -11.55
N GLN A 147 11.40 24.19 -11.81
CA GLN A 147 11.93 24.39 -13.16
C GLN A 147 13.28 23.70 -13.31
N ILE A 148 13.41 22.84 -14.33
CA ILE A 148 14.63 22.10 -14.62
C ILE A 148 15.05 22.33 -16.07
N ILE A 149 16.33 22.55 -16.29
CA ILE A 149 16.93 22.65 -17.62
C ILE A 149 17.68 21.35 -17.87
N PRO A 150 17.22 20.51 -18.81
CA PRO A 150 17.94 19.30 -19.18
C PRO A 150 19.30 19.61 -19.80
N VAL A 151 20.29 18.78 -19.55
CA VAL A 151 21.63 18.91 -20.13
C VAL A 151 21.90 17.78 -21.10
N LYS A 152 22.73 18.06 -22.11
CA LYS A 152 23.12 17.06 -23.09
C LYS A 152 24.30 16.25 -22.55
N ASN A 153 24.12 14.93 -22.45
CA ASN A 153 25.20 14.02 -22.04
C ASN A 153 26.23 13.77 -23.18
N ILE A 154 27.27 13.00 -22.88
CA ILE A 154 28.31 12.63 -23.85
C ILE A 154 27.76 11.82 -25.04
N ALA A 155 26.63 11.12 -24.90
CA ALA A 155 25.98 10.39 -25.98
C ALA A 155 25.04 11.28 -26.82
N GLY A 156 24.93 12.56 -26.50
CA GLY A 156 24.06 13.50 -27.19
C GLY A 156 22.61 13.49 -26.77
N GLU A 157 22.26 12.80 -25.68
CA GLU A 157 20.91 12.70 -25.14
C GLU A 157 20.65 13.75 -24.05
N TYR A 158 19.44 14.32 -24.02
CA TYR A 158 19.05 15.23 -22.95
C TYR A 158 18.65 14.44 -21.68
N LYS A 159 19.17 14.88 -20.54
CA LYS A 159 18.97 14.24 -19.23
C LYS A 159 18.74 15.31 -18.16
N ILE A 160 18.00 14.94 -17.12
CA ILE A 160 17.78 15.77 -15.93
C ILE A 160 18.49 15.24 -14.67
N GLY A 161 19.17 14.09 -14.76
CA GLY A 161 19.99 13.51 -13.68
C GLY A 161 19.17 12.88 -12.56
N ILE A 162 18.22 12.04 -12.91
CA ILE A 162 17.42 11.25 -11.95
C ILE A 162 17.27 9.80 -12.41
N TRP A 163 17.18 8.89 -11.44
CA TRP A 163 16.74 7.52 -11.63
C TRP A 163 15.27 7.41 -11.21
N VAL A 164 14.47 6.80 -12.06
CA VAL A 164 13.02 6.72 -11.85
C VAL A 164 12.48 5.33 -12.12
N LYS A 165 11.33 5.03 -11.51
CA LYS A 165 10.47 3.88 -11.81
C LYS A 165 9.00 4.30 -11.78
N ASP A 166 8.17 3.67 -12.57
CA ASP A 166 6.73 3.88 -12.64
C ASP A 166 5.94 2.63 -12.28
N ASP A 167 6.63 1.51 -12.13
CA ASP A 167 6.07 0.24 -11.68
C ASP A 167 7.01 -0.51 -10.74
N THR A 168 6.48 -1.56 -10.13
CA THR A 168 7.26 -2.55 -9.40
C THR A 168 6.57 -3.90 -9.48
N GLN A 169 7.35 -4.97 -9.41
CA GLN A 169 6.85 -6.33 -9.46
C GLN A 169 7.58 -7.22 -8.46
N GLY A 170 6.93 -8.28 -8.05
CA GLY A 170 7.49 -9.23 -7.12
C GLY A 170 6.62 -10.47 -6.96
N VAL A 171 7.06 -11.38 -6.10
CA VAL A 171 6.29 -12.54 -5.68
C VAL A 171 5.87 -12.33 -4.24
N GLY A 172 4.62 -12.69 -3.95
CA GLY A 172 4.07 -12.59 -2.61
C GLY A 172 3.15 -13.75 -2.27
N THR A 173 2.60 -13.73 -1.07
CA THR A 173 1.67 -14.74 -0.59
C THR A 173 0.35 -14.09 -0.23
N VAL A 174 -0.76 -14.65 -0.71
CA VAL A 174 -2.11 -14.24 -0.32
C VAL A 174 -2.34 -14.64 1.12
N THR A 175 -2.83 -13.72 1.94
CA THR A 175 -3.09 -13.94 3.37
C THR A 175 -4.48 -14.52 3.57
N TYR A 176 -5.49 -13.93 2.93
CA TYR A 176 -6.87 -14.42 2.93
C TYR A 176 -7.63 -13.94 1.70
N VAL A 177 -8.73 -14.62 1.42
CA VAL A 177 -9.73 -14.24 0.41
C VAL A 177 -11.12 -14.32 1.03
N CYS A 178 -11.99 -13.36 0.72
CA CYS A 178 -13.42 -13.38 1.11
C CYS A 178 -14.28 -13.92 -0.02
N GLU A 179 -15.52 -14.32 0.32
CA GLU A 179 -16.51 -14.80 -0.67
C GLU A 179 -16.85 -13.75 -1.73
N ASP A 180 -16.79 -12.47 -1.37
CA ASP A 180 -17.01 -11.35 -2.28
C ASP A 180 -15.84 -11.07 -3.23
N GLY A 181 -14.79 -11.89 -3.20
CA GLY A 181 -13.59 -11.75 -4.01
C GLY A 181 -12.60 -10.70 -3.49
N THR A 182 -12.86 -10.06 -2.35
CA THR A 182 -11.85 -9.21 -1.71
C THR A 182 -10.74 -10.06 -1.11
N PHE A 183 -9.51 -9.55 -1.12
CA PHE A 183 -8.36 -10.28 -0.60
C PHE A 183 -7.36 -9.36 0.09
N ALA A 184 -6.53 -9.96 0.94
CA ALA A 184 -5.31 -9.36 1.42
C ALA A 184 -4.12 -10.27 1.13
N ALA A 185 -2.97 -9.66 0.87
CA ALA A 185 -1.73 -10.39 0.66
C ALA A 185 -0.56 -9.69 1.35
N LEU A 186 0.51 -10.43 1.54
CA LEU A 186 1.69 -10.05 2.33
C LEU A 186 1.33 -9.91 3.82
N GLY A 187 2.00 -9.17 4.58
CA GLY A 187 1.75 -8.77 5.97
C GLY A 187 2.47 -7.45 6.22
N HIS A 188 2.94 -6.87 5.12
CA HIS A 188 3.67 -5.62 5.06
C HIS A 188 3.41 -4.94 3.71
N GLY A 189 3.64 -3.64 3.63
CA GLY A 189 3.56 -2.91 2.39
C GLY A 189 4.72 -3.21 1.45
N ILE A 190 4.49 -2.97 0.16
CA ILE A 190 5.55 -2.93 -0.82
C ILE A 190 6.19 -1.55 -0.77
N SER A 191 7.45 -1.52 -0.37
CA SER A 191 8.24 -0.31 -0.16
C SER A 191 9.36 -0.20 -1.18
N ASP A 192 9.83 1.00 -1.38
CA ASP A 192 11.08 1.22 -2.11
C ASP A 192 12.27 0.86 -1.23
N ASN A 193 13.18 0.05 -1.76
CA ASN A 193 14.32 -0.48 -1.02
C ASN A 193 15.31 0.61 -0.58
N GLU A 194 15.36 1.70 -1.33
CA GLU A 194 16.30 2.80 -1.08
C GLU A 194 15.78 3.79 -0.04
N THR A 195 14.46 4.06 -0.05
CA THR A 195 13.83 5.03 0.85
C THR A 195 13.17 4.39 2.06
N GLY A 196 12.84 3.10 1.99
CA GLY A 196 12.02 2.39 2.98
C GLY A 196 10.55 2.85 3.01
N LYS A 197 10.16 3.81 2.17
CA LYS A 197 8.78 4.32 2.13
C LYS A 197 7.87 3.34 1.38
N VAL A 198 6.67 3.11 1.91
CA VAL A 198 5.62 2.38 1.20
C VAL A 198 5.25 3.12 -0.07
N LEU A 199 5.23 2.40 -1.20
CA LEU A 199 4.92 3.00 -2.50
C LEU A 199 3.45 3.40 -2.58
N ASP A 200 3.19 4.64 -2.99
CA ASP A 200 1.87 5.11 -3.38
C ASP A 200 1.55 4.58 -4.78
N ILE A 201 0.47 3.83 -4.88
CA ILE A 201 0.09 3.13 -6.11
C ILE A 201 -1.17 3.73 -6.73
N LYS A 202 -1.21 3.74 -8.06
CA LYS A 202 -2.40 4.08 -8.85
C LYS A 202 -3.33 2.87 -8.95
N ASP A 203 -2.76 1.72 -9.29
CA ASP A 203 -3.42 0.43 -9.39
C ASP A 203 -2.39 -0.71 -9.31
N GLY A 204 -2.89 -1.95 -9.29
CA GLY A 204 -2.05 -3.12 -9.38
C GLY A 204 -2.86 -4.37 -9.68
N MET A 205 -2.16 -5.44 -9.96
CA MET A 205 -2.75 -6.74 -10.32
C MET A 205 -1.99 -7.88 -9.68
N ILE A 206 -2.69 -8.96 -9.39
CA ILE A 206 -2.09 -10.24 -9.03
C ILE A 206 -2.24 -11.23 -10.18
N TYR A 207 -1.19 -12.02 -10.38
CA TYR A 207 -1.08 -13.01 -11.45
C TYR A 207 -0.70 -14.37 -10.90
N ARG A 208 -0.85 -15.41 -11.70
CA ARG A 208 -0.23 -16.69 -11.41
C ARG A 208 1.29 -16.55 -11.41
N THR A 209 1.94 -17.29 -10.54
CA THR A 209 3.39 -17.32 -10.43
C THR A 209 3.91 -18.74 -10.39
N ARG A 210 5.14 -18.93 -10.88
CA ARG A 210 5.90 -20.16 -10.72
C ARG A 210 7.11 -19.86 -9.84
N ILE A 211 7.20 -20.55 -8.71
CA ILE A 211 8.37 -20.47 -7.84
C ILE A 211 9.53 -21.23 -8.51
N LEU A 212 10.65 -20.55 -8.66
CA LEU A 212 11.88 -21.10 -9.24
C LEU A 212 12.84 -21.57 -8.15
N SER A 213 12.90 -20.84 -7.04
CA SER A 213 13.81 -21.15 -5.94
C SER A 213 13.27 -20.58 -4.62
N ILE A 214 13.62 -21.26 -3.53
CA ILE A 214 13.34 -20.83 -2.18
C ILE A 214 14.67 -20.73 -1.45
N VAL A 215 15.00 -19.54 -0.95
CA VAL A 215 16.14 -19.32 -0.06
C VAL A 215 15.60 -19.35 1.38
N PRO A 216 15.92 -20.38 2.17
CA PRO A 216 15.46 -20.45 3.56
C PRO A 216 16.01 -19.30 4.40
N GLY A 217 15.16 -18.71 5.24
CA GLY A 217 15.60 -17.70 6.21
C GLY A 217 16.53 -18.30 7.28
N LYS A 218 17.41 -17.47 7.82
CA LYS A 218 18.27 -17.75 8.97
C LYS A 218 18.00 -16.71 10.06
N ASN A 219 18.53 -16.96 11.25
CA ASN A 219 18.38 -16.01 12.34
C ASN A 219 18.97 -14.62 11.96
N GLY A 220 18.11 -13.60 11.91
CA GLY A 220 18.49 -12.24 11.49
C GLY A 220 18.50 -12.00 9.97
N GLU A 221 18.30 -13.02 9.14
CA GLU A 221 18.23 -12.93 7.68
C GLU A 221 16.90 -13.53 7.19
N PRO A 222 15.96 -12.72 6.67
CA PRO A 222 14.71 -13.24 6.13
C PRO A 222 14.97 -14.13 4.90
N GLY A 223 14.12 -15.14 4.72
CA GLY A 223 14.15 -15.97 3.51
C GLY A 223 13.62 -15.22 2.30
N GLU A 224 13.94 -15.73 1.10
CA GLU A 224 13.49 -15.19 -0.18
C GLU A 224 12.77 -16.24 -1.02
N LEU A 225 11.72 -15.79 -1.72
CA LEU A 225 11.06 -16.55 -2.79
C LEU A 225 11.44 -15.92 -4.13
N LEU A 226 12.07 -16.71 -4.99
CA LEU A 226 12.35 -16.32 -6.37
C LEU A 226 11.33 -17.00 -7.29
N GLY A 227 10.64 -16.23 -8.11
CA GLY A 227 9.62 -16.72 -9.02
C GLY A 227 9.50 -15.89 -10.29
N THR A 228 8.74 -16.43 -11.24
CA THR A 228 8.35 -15.72 -12.46
C THR A 228 6.86 -15.45 -12.46
N ILE A 229 6.47 -14.26 -12.91
CA ILE A 229 5.08 -13.89 -13.10
C ILE A 229 4.65 -14.33 -14.50
N ASP A 230 3.53 -15.05 -14.60
CA ASP A 230 2.99 -15.44 -15.90
C ASP A 230 1.96 -14.41 -16.38
N TYR A 231 2.43 -13.49 -17.21
CA TYR A 231 1.59 -12.45 -17.82
C TYR A 231 0.78 -12.92 -19.04
N ARG A 232 0.94 -14.18 -19.45
CA ARG A 232 0.19 -14.75 -20.59
C ARG A 232 -1.23 -15.13 -20.21
N GLU A 233 -1.46 -15.40 -18.94
CA GLU A 233 -2.79 -15.64 -18.39
C GLU A 233 -3.42 -14.33 -17.94
N ASP A 234 -4.76 -14.31 -17.84
CA ASP A 234 -5.48 -13.18 -17.26
C ASP A 234 -5.06 -12.96 -15.81
N ASN A 235 -5.10 -11.72 -15.36
CA ASN A 235 -4.87 -11.43 -13.94
C ASN A 235 -5.94 -12.12 -13.08
N ILE A 236 -5.55 -12.54 -11.88
CA ILE A 236 -6.41 -13.26 -10.94
C ILE A 236 -7.01 -12.36 -9.87
N GLY A 237 -6.72 -11.06 -9.89
CA GLY A 237 -7.28 -10.07 -8.99
C GLY A 237 -6.64 -8.71 -9.18
N SER A 238 -7.34 -7.67 -8.71
CA SER A 238 -6.89 -6.27 -8.81
C SER A 238 -6.49 -5.75 -7.45
N ILE A 239 -5.32 -5.11 -7.34
CA ILE A 239 -4.84 -4.49 -6.11
C ILE A 239 -5.31 -3.03 -6.09
N ARG A 240 -5.92 -2.61 -4.98
CA ARG A 240 -6.47 -1.26 -4.77
C ARG A 240 -5.68 -0.44 -3.77
N ARG A 241 -5.02 -1.07 -2.81
CA ARG A 241 -4.27 -0.38 -1.77
C ARG A 241 -2.99 -1.11 -1.42
N ASN A 242 -1.95 -0.33 -1.23
CA ASN A 242 -0.67 -0.73 -0.64
C ASN A 242 -0.50 0.05 0.66
N THR A 243 -0.43 -0.63 1.79
CA THR A 243 -0.36 -0.05 3.13
C THR A 243 0.81 -0.66 3.91
N ASP A 244 1.14 -0.10 5.05
CA ASP A 244 2.14 -0.66 5.98
C ASP A 244 1.82 -2.09 6.47
N LYS A 245 0.53 -2.50 6.41
CA LYS A 245 0.03 -3.80 6.88
C LYS A 245 -0.19 -4.83 5.78
N GLY A 246 0.05 -4.47 4.52
CA GLY A 246 -0.12 -5.35 3.38
C GLY A 246 -0.78 -4.69 2.18
N ILE A 247 -1.00 -5.48 1.15
CA ILE A 247 -1.77 -5.10 -0.03
C ILE A 247 -3.19 -5.65 0.06
N TYR A 248 -4.13 -4.86 -0.43
CA TYR A 248 -5.56 -5.19 -0.41
C TYR A 248 -6.14 -5.00 -1.80
N GLY A 249 -7.03 -5.92 -2.18
CA GLY A 249 -7.60 -5.91 -3.51
C GLY A 249 -8.94 -6.61 -3.60
N GLU A 250 -9.39 -6.80 -4.84
CA GLU A 250 -10.71 -7.34 -5.20
C GLU A 250 -10.63 -8.24 -6.44
N ASN A 251 -11.75 -8.86 -6.79
CA ASN A 251 -11.91 -9.72 -7.97
C ASN A 251 -11.07 -11.01 -7.93
N ALA A 252 -10.66 -11.47 -6.76
CA ALA A 252 -9.86 -12.69 -6.60
C ALA A 252 -10.71 -13.97 -6.46
N TYR A 253 -11.84 -14.04 -7.18
CA TYR A 253 -12.79 -15.17 -7.11
C TYR A 253 -12.19 -16.53 -7.43
N SER A 254 -11.21 -16.58 -8.34
CA SER A 254 -10.54 -17.84 -8.72
C SER A 254 -9.72 -18.43 -7.58
N LEU A 255 -9.28 -17.61 -6.63
CA LEU A 255 -8.50 -18.06 -5.48
C LEU A 255 -9.37 -18.72 -4.41
N TYR A 256 -10.62 -18.31 -4.31
CA TYR A 256 -11.60 -18.89 -3.40
C TYR A 256 -11.83 -20.39 -3.68
N THR A 257 -11.92 -20.79 -4.93
CA THR A 257 -12.15 -22.19 -5.32
C THR A 257 -10.95 -23.12 -5.08
N VAL A 258 -9.73 -22.56 -5.02
CA VAL A 258 -8.49 -23.35 -4.80
C VAL A 258 -8.24 -23.60 -3.31
N SER A 259 -8.67 -22.68 -2.44
CA SER A 259 -8.45 -22.77 -0.99
C SER A 259 -9.11 -23.98 -0.32
N TYR A 260 -10.19 -24.49 -0.89
CA TYR A 260 -10.95 -25.62 -0.32
C TYR A 260 -10.25 -26.98 -0.45
N THR A 261 -9.25 -27.11 -1.30
CA THR A 261 -8.64 -28.41 -1.62
C THR A 261 -7.30 -28.71 -0.91
N HIS A 262 -6.71 -27.76 -0.20
CA HIS A 262 -5.34 -27.90 0.31
C HIS A 262 -5.10 -27.67 1.82
N LEU A 263 -6.12 -27.38 2.61
CA LEU A 263 -5.97 -27.20 4.06
C LEU A 263 -6.58 -28.37 4.83
N THR A 264 -5.96 -29.54 4.74
CA THR A 264 -6.03 -30.49 5.86
C THR A 264 -4.96 -30.08 6.86
N LEU A 265 -5.36 -29.31 7.89
CA LEU A 265 -4.53 -29.15 9.07
C LEU A 265 -4.28 -30.54 9.68
N PRO A 266 -3.03 -30.94 9.91
CA PRO A 266 -2.77 -32.15 10.68
C PRO A 266 -3.28 -31.92 12.09
N THR A 267 -4.44 -32.51 12.40
CA THR A 267 -4.91 -32.62 13.78
C THR A 267 -4.08 -33.71 14.46
N THR A 268 -2.89 -33.38 14.92
CA THR A 268 -2.22 -34.16 15.94
C THR A 268 -2.51 -33.50 17.28
N PRO A 269 -3.32 -34.14 18.16
CA PRO A 269 -3.41 -33.71 19.52
C PRO A 269 -2.05 -33.93 20.16
N TYR A 270 -1.42 -32.90 20.67
CA TYR A 270 -0.34 -33.06 21.63
C TYR A 270 -0.95 -33.59 22.92
N VAL A 271 -0.56 -34.82 23.27
CA VAL A 271 -0.73 -35.41 24.61
C VAL A 271 0.36 -34.91 25.52
#